data_4ffa61991a4da17895d09fd874c69b34
#
_entry.id   4ffa61991a4da17895d09fd874c69b34
#
_cell.length_a   1.000
_cell.length_b   1.000
_cell.length_c   1.000
_cell.angle_alpha   90.00
_cell.angle_beta   90.00
_cell.angle_gamma   90.00
#
_symmetry.space_group_name_H-M   'P 1'
#
loop_
_entity.id
_entity.type
_entity.pdbx_description
1 polymer ?
#
loop_
_entity_poly.entity_id
_entity_poly.type
_entity_poly.pdbx_seq_one_letter_code
_entity_poly.pdbx_strand_id
1 'polypeptide(L)'
;MDEHNLDRRSFLRGLAGAAVMAAGLSEASAEEPPATTIKAGQNTVTSDIQKYRGLIGALKGFSATIIREHLALLERYRQKFSEVESSNRTIDLASANPLSCRWRDHVMAWVELRNSVRLHELYFDALTPKSVKPDQKIAKALQESYGSFDQWWIKFRATALAVRAWGVLAWDNQVRRPVIFGLDNDSEWPVGLDPLLVVDMAEHAYVLDFIGQPLAYLDAWLARVNWLVVESRLVSASEK
;
A
#
# COMPACT_ATOMS: atom_id res chain seq x y z
N MET A 1 -12.29 35.96 -18.81
CA MET A 1 -12.14 34.52 -19.07
C MET A 1 -11.76 33.94 -17.73
N ASP A 2 -12.77 33.43 -17.06
CA ASP A 2 -12.72 33.18 -15.61
C ASP A 2 -12.12 31.81 -15.28
N GLU A 3 -11.12 31.84 -14.43
CA GLU A 3 -10.56 30.65 -13.79
C GLU A 3 -11.54 30.11 -12.75
N HIS A 4 -12.06 28.91 -12.94
CA HIS A 4 -12.85 28.19 -11.95
C HIS A 4 -11.93 27.60 -10.86
N ASN A 5 -11.76 28.38 -9.82
CA ASN A 5 -11.19 27.96 -8.54
C ASN A 5 -12.26 27.14 -7.77
N LEU A 6 -12.20 25.83 -7.87
CA LEU A 6 -13.07 24.91 -7.11
C LEU A 6 -12.53 24.77 -5.69
N ASP A 7 -13.08 25.57 -4.79
CA ASP A 7 -12.83 25.55 -3.35
C ASP A 7 -13.29 24.20 -2.72
N ARG A 8 -12.36 23.47 -2.11
CA ARG A 8 -12.56 22.21 -1.38
C ARG A 8 -13.54 22.30 -0.20
N ARG A 9 -13.98 23.51 0.18
CA ARG A 9 -14.90 23.73 1.30
C ARG A 9 -16.38 23.61 0.94
N SER A 10 -16.73 23.56 -0.33
CA SER A 10 -18.12 23.50 -0.80
C SER A 10 -18.73 22.11 -0.85
N PHE A 11 -17.96 21.05 -0.72
CA PHE A 11 -18.45 19.66 -0.79
C PHE A 11 -19.05 19.12 0.53
N LEU A 12 -18.91 19.85 1.64
CA LEU A 12 -19.36 19.40 2.98
C LEU A 12 -20.69 19.97 3.46
N ARG A 13 -21.51 20.59 2.62
CA ARG A 13 -22.78 21.23 3.01
C ARG A 13 -24.05 20.57 2.46
N GLY A 14 -24.08 19.29 2.21
CA GLY A 14 -25.23 18.62 1.59
C GLY A 14 -25.76 17.37 2.31
N LEU A 15 -25.81 17.34 3.66
CA LEU A 15 -26.57 16.31 4.38
C LEU A 15 -27.03 16.85 5.75
N ALA A 16 -28.09 17.63 5.71
CA ALA A 16 -28.88 17.94 6.89
C ALA A 16 -30.32 17.46 6.66
N GLY A 17 -30.79 16.54 7.46
CA GLY A 17 -32.20 16.16 7.50
C GLY A 17 -32.49 14.68 7.72
N ALA A 18 -32.28 14.18 8.95
CA ALA A 18 -33.06 13.05 9.45
C ALA A 18 -33.38 13.30 10.93
N ALA A 19 -34.65 13.62 11.21
CA ALA A 19 -35.18 13.78 12.54
C ALA A 19 -35.15 12.46 13.30
N VAL A 20 -34.50 12.41 14.45
CA VAL A 20 -34.54 11.31 15.40
C VAL A 20 -35.72 11.48 16.33
N MET A 21 -36.70 10.61 16.23
CA MET A 21 -37.76 10.45 17.22
C MET A 21 -37.20 9.74 18.45
N ALA A 22 -37.23 10.40 19.60
CA ALA A 22 -36.86 9.82 20.88
C ALA A 22 -37.96 8.84 21.33
N ALA A 23 -37.64 7.56 21.35
CA ALA A 23 -38.41 6.56 22.08
C ALA A 23 -37.61 6.17 23.33
N GLY A 24 -38.23 6.36 24.50
CA GLY A 24 -37.66 6.01 25.79
C GLY A 24 -37.36 4.52 25.88
N LEU A 25 -36.14 4.18 26.28
CA LEU A 25 -35.75 2.83 26.66
C LEU A 25 -35.36 2.80 28.12
N SER A 26 -36.06 1.93 28.85
CA SER A 26 -35.86 1.50 30.21
C SER A 26 -34.41 1.11 30.49
N GLU A 27 -33.87 1.55 31.63
CA GLU A 27 -32.58 1.11 32.17
C GLU A 27 -32.60 -0.41 32.44
N ALA A 28 -32.03 -1.19 31.58
CA ALA A 28 -31.61 -2.56 31.87
C ALA A 28 -30.15 -2.51 32.26
N SER A 29 -29.87 -2.87 33.53
CA SER A 29 -28.55 -3.11 34.07
C SER A 29 -27.82 -4.14 33.20
N ALA A 30 -26.87 -3.68 32.38
CA ALA A 30 -26.00 -4.58 31.61
C ALA A 30 -24.86 -5.02 32.52
N GLU A 31 -24.84 -6.30 32.86
CA GLU A 31 -23.71 -7.00 33.44
C GLU A 31 -22.50 -6.91 32.48
N GLU A 32 -21.37 -6.39 32.95
CA GLU A 32 -20.13 -6.35 32.17
C GLU A 32 -19.71 -7.77 31.81
N PRO A 33 -19.46 -8.06 30.51
CA PRO A 33 -18.91 -9.37 30.15
C PRO A 33 -17.48 -9.48 30.70
N PRO A 34 -17.07 -10.67 31.18
CA PRO A 34 -15.75 -10.87 31.74
C PRO A 34 -14.66 -10.50 30.73
N ALA A 35 -13.67 -9.74 31.18
CA ALA A 35 -12.50 -9.35 30.40
C ALA A 35 -11.79 -10.62 29.87
N THR A 36 -12.06 -11.00 28.64
CA THR A 36 -11.33 -12.05 27.95
C THR A 36 -9.92 -11.57 27.68
N THR A 37 -8.98 -12.03 28.48
CA THR A 37 -7.54 -11.79 28.26
C THR A 37 -7.13 -12.51 27.00
N ILE A 38 -7.22 -11.85 25.86
CA ILE A 38 -6.61 -12.33 24.62
C ILE A 38 -5.11 -12.24 24.81
N LYS A 39 -4.46 -13.38 24.97
CA LYS A 39 -3.00 -13.46 24.88
C LYS A 39 -2.62 -12.98 23.49
N ALA A 40 -2.01 -11.80 23.41
CA ALA A 40 -1.42 -11.30 22.17
C ALA A 40 -0.36 -12.32 21.76
N GLY A 41 -0.66 -13.09 20.71
CA GLY A 41 0.33 -13.89 20.01
C GLY A 41 1.40 -12.91 19.51
N GLN A 42 2.63 -13.05 19.99
CA GLN A 42 3.80 -12.34 19.50
C GLN A 42 4.13 -12.84 18.07
N ASN A 43 3.28 -12.57 17.13
CA ASN A 43 3.64 -12.57 15.71
C ASN A 43 4.03 -11.14 15.34
N THR A 44 5.16 -10.68 15.85
CA THR A 44 5.85 -9.52 15.31
C THR A 44 6.21 -9.86 13.87
N VAL A 45 5.52 -9.23 12.91
CA VAL A 45 5.90 -9.22 11.50
C VAL A 45 7.17 -8.37 11.36
N THR A 46 8.28 -8.88 11.89
CA THR A 46 9.60 -8.31 11.72
C THR A 46 10.27 -9.02 10.55
N SER A 47 9.84 -8.72 9.32
CA SER A 47 10.74 -8.98 8.23
C SER A 47 11.96 -8.05 8.43
N ASP A 48 13.14 -8.64 8.48
CA ASP A 48 14.36 -7.90 8.77
C ASP A 48 14.71 -6.98 7.60
N ILE A 49 14.67 -5.65 7.79
CA ILE A 49 15.10 -4.69 6.76
C ILE A 49 16.59 -4.83 6.42
N GLN A 50 17.37 -5.52 7.28
CA GLN A 50 18.79 -5.79 7.01
C GLN A 50 18.99 -6.50 5.66
N LYS A 51 18.03 -7.35 5.26
CA LYS A 51 18.06 -8.05 3.95
C LYS A 51 18.13 -7.08 2.76
N TYR A 52 17.61 -5.85 2.90
CA TYR A 52 17.61 -4.85 1.83
C TYR A 52 18.87 -3.98 1.79
N ARG A 53 19.72 -3.99 2.82
CA ARG A 53 20.93 -3.15 2.88
C ARG A 53 21.87 -3.42 1.70
N GLY A 54 21.88 -4.61 1.15
CA GLY A 54 22.66 -4.97 -0.03
C GLY A 54 22.23 -4.23 -1.31
N LEU A 55 21.07 -3.55 -1.31
CA LEU A 55 20.62 -2.72 -2.42
C LEU A 55 21.27 -1.33 -2.44
N ILE A 56 21.75 -0.84 -1.27
CA ILE A 56 22.34 0.49 -1.13
C ILE A 56 23.63 0.57 -1.95
N GLY A 57 23.63 1.46 -2.95
CA GLY A 57 24.77 1.64 -3.86
C GLY A 57 24.97 0.52 -4.89
N ALA A 58 24.15 -0.54 -4.86
CA ALA A 58 24.23 -1.65 -5.80
C ALA A 58 23.19 -1.53 -6.94
N LEU A 59 22.12 -0.78 -6.77
CA LEU A 59 21.09 -0.58 -7.79
C LEU A 59 21.56 0.44 -8.84
N LYS A 60 21.94 -0.04 -10.02
CA LYS A 60 22.33 0.85 -11.12
C LYS A 60 21.16 1.76 -11.51
N GLY A 61 21.39 3.05 -11.58
CA GLY A 61 20.39 4.09 -11.87
C GLY A 61 19.83 4.77 -10.62
N PHE A 62 20.19 4.29 -9.40
CA PHE A 62 19.80 4.90 -8.12
C PHE A 62 21.02 5.24 -7.30
N SER A 63 21.04 6.42 -6.68
CA SER A 63 22.07 6.78 -5.71
C SER A 63 21.96 5.93 -4.44
N ALA A 64 23.08 5.74 -3.74
CA ALA A 64 23.05 5.10 -2.43
C ALA A 64 22.20 5.88 -1.43
N THR A 65 22.09 7.19 -1.60
CA THR A 65 21.33 8.08 -0.71
C THR A 65 19.85 7.82 -0.82
N ILE A 66 19.26 7.80 -2.03
CA ILE A 66 17.81 7.59 -2.17
C ILE A 66 17.38 6.24 -1.61
N ILE A 67 18.13 5.17 -1.86
CA ILE A 67 17.80 3.84 -1.32
C ILE A 67 17.92 3.81 0.20
N ARG A 68 18.92 4.49 0.77
CA ARG A 68 19.09 4.57 2.24
C ARG A 68 17.95 5.32 2.90
N GLU A 69 17.56 6.49 2.35
CA GLU A 69 16.46 7.29 2.90
C GLU A 69 15.11 6.57 2.77
N HIS A 70 14.87 5.90 1.66
CA HIS A 70 13.65 5.13 1.45
C HIS A 70 13.57 3.89 2.39
N LEU A 71 14.69 3.22 2.66
CA LEU A 71 14.75 2.16 3.69
C LEU A 71 14.56 2.71 5.09
N ALA A 72 15.10 3.89 5.39
CA ALA A 72 14.87 4.55 6.67
C ALA A 72 13.39 4.95 6.86
N LEU A 73 12.68 5.28 5.78
CA LEU A 73 11.24 5.51 5.83
C LEU A 73 10.48 4.22 6.17
N LEU A 74 10.78 3.11 5.51
CA LEU A 74 10.20 1.80 5.84
C LEU A 74 10.39 1.45 7.32
N GLU A 75 11.59 1.70 7.88
CA GLU A 75 11.85 1.47 9.30
C GLU A 75 10.97 2.33 10.20
N ARG A 76 10.78 3.61 9.85
CA ARG A 76 9.86 4.49 10.59
C ARG A 76 8.41 4.00 10.54
N TYR A 77 7.92 3.52 9.39
CA TYR A 77 6.58 2.93 9.28
C TYR A 77 6.43 1.69 10.16
N ARG A 78 7.43 0.81 10.22
CA ARG A 78 7.43 -0.39 11.08
C ARG A 78 7.40 -0.03 12.56
N GLN A 79 8.20 0.95 12.96
CA GLN A 79 8.18 1.47 14.32
C GLN A 79 6.79 2.02 14.68
N LYS A 80 6.22 2.87 13.82
CA LYS A 80 4.89 3.46 14.03
C LYS A 80 3.79 2.40 14.05
N PHE A 81 3.86 1.40 13.19
CA PHE A 81 2.92 0.29 13.21
C PHE A 81 2.98 -0.49 14.54
N SER A 82 4.18 -0.79 15.04
CA SER A 82 4.35 -1.44 16.34
C SER A 82 3.82 -0.58 17.51
N GLU A 83 4.00 0.74 17.48
CA GLU A 83 3.42 1.66 18.46
C GLU A 83 1.89 1.62 18.44
N VAL A 84 1.28 1.64 17.24
CA VAL A 84 -0.18 1.54 17.09
C VAL A 84 -0.69 0.19 17.60
N GLU A 85 -0.06 -0.92 17.24
CA GLU A 85 -0.46 -2.25 17.74
C GLU A 85 -0.41 -2.36 19.26
N SER A 86 0.55 -1.70 19.90
CA SER A 86 0.71 -1.72 21.36
C SER A 86 -0.21 -0.77 22.10
N SER A 87 -0.70 0.29 21.45
CA SER A 87 -1.46 1.38 22.07
C SER A 87 -2.95 1.09 22.30
N ASN A 88 -3.51 0.03 21.72
CA ASN A 88 -4.94 -0.26 21.73
C ASN A 88 -5.52 -0.57 23.12
N ARG A 89 -4.68 -0.94 24.10
CA ARG A 89 -5.09 -1.37 25.46
C ARG A 89 -5.64 -0.23 26.34
N THR A 90 -5.39 1.01 25.97
CA THR A 90 -5.73 2.20 26.79
C THR A 90 -6.78 3.10 26.16
N ILE A 91 -7.38 2.66 25.05
CA ILE A 91 -8.38 3.47 24.32
C ILE A 91 -9.76 3.15 24.86
N ASP A 92 -10.51 4.19 25.22
CA ASP A 92 -11.93 4.06 25.57
C ASP A 92 -12.76 3.69 24.33
N LEU A 93 -13.32 2.49 24.36
CA LEU A 93 -14.15 1.95 23.29
C LEU A 93 -15.58 2.44 23.34
N ALA A 94 -16.08 2.85 24.50
CA ALA A 94 -17.44 3.31 24.66
C ALA A 94 -17.70 4.66 23.94
N SER A 95 -16.65 5.45 23.71
CA SER A 95 -16.72 6.71 22.97
C SER A 95 -16.63 6.54 21.44
N ALA A 96 -16.60 5.30 20.93
CA ALA A 96 -16.43 5.04 19.50
C ALA A 96 -17.54 5.67 18.65
N ASN A 97 -17.15 6.43 17.64
CA ASN A 97 -18.07 7.08 16.70
C ASN A 97 -17.38 7.32 15.33
N PRO A 98 -18.15 7.50 14.23
CA PRO A 98 -17.60 7.63 12.90
C PRO A 98 -16.99 9.01 12.58
N LEU A 99 -17.20 10.02 13.40
CA LEU A 99 -16.76 11.39 13.12
C LEU A 99 -15.34 11.64 13.62
N SER A 100 -15.12 11.48 14.93
CA SER A 100 -13.82 11.71 15.56
C SER A 100 -13.80 11.04 16.93
N CYS A 101 -12.92 10.07 17.11
CA CYS A 101 -12.59 9.47 18.40
C CYS A 101 -11.23 8.75 18.31
N ARG A 102 -10.58 8.56 19.46
CA ARG A 102 -9.26 7.91 19.52
C ARG A 102 -9.29 6.48 18.95
N TRP A 103 -10.39 5.76 19.09
CA TRP A 103 -10.54 4.42 18.53
C TRP A 103 -10.58 4.45 16.99
N ARG A 104 -11.34 5.39 16.40
CA ARG A 104 -11.35 5.58 14.95
C ARG A 104 -9.96 5.90 14.41
N ASP A 105 -9.25 6.85 15.05
CA ASP A 105 -7.89 7.24 14.63
C ASP A 105 -6.94 6.05 14.70
N HIS A 106 -7.04 5.22 15.76
CA HIS A 106 -6.27 3.99 15.89
C HIS A 106 -6.55 2.99 14.77
N VAL A 107 -7.83 2.71 14.48
CA VAL A 107 -8.22 1.75 13.41
C VAL A 107 -7.74 2.21 12.04
N MET A 108 -7.89 3.51 11.74
CA MET A 108 -7.46 4.06 10.45
C MET A 108 -5.93 4.04 10.33
N ALA A 109 -5.21 4.43 11.38
CA ALA A 109 -3.75 4.37 11.41
C ALA A 109 -3.23 2.92 11.29
N TRP A 110 -3.93 1.95 11.89
CA TRP A 110 -3.56 0.54 11.76
C TRP A 110 -3.62 0.07 10.30
N VAL A 111 -4.69 0.38 9.57
CA VAL A 111 -4.84 0.02 8.15
C VAL A 111 -3.76 0.67 7.30
N GLU A 112 -3.59 1.99 7.44
CA GLU A 112 -2.62 2.77 6.68
C GLU A 112 -1.18 2.27 6.90
N LEU A 113 -0.74 2.18 8.16
CA LEU A 113 0.62 1.76 8.48
C LEU A 113 0.89 0.30 8.13
N ARG A 114 -0.10 -0.59 8.32
CA ARG A 114 -0.01 -1.99 7.89
C ARG A 114 0.27 -2.11 6.41
N ASN A 115 -0.48 -1.35 5.60
CA ASN A 115 -0.31 -1.34 4.15
C ASN A 115 0.99 -0.63 3.74
N SER A 116 1.34 0.52 4.37
CA SER A 116 2.62 1.21 4.12
C SER A 116 3.81 0.28 4.29
N VAL A 117 3.87 -0.45 5.41
CA VAL A 117 4.92 -1.44 5.65
C VAL A 117 4.91 -2.50 4.55
N ARG A 118 3.75 -3.09 4.27
CA ARG A 118 3.65 -4.21 3.33
C ARG A 118 3.97 -3.82 1.89
N LEU A 119 3.49 -2.65 1.44
CA LEU A 119 3.77 -2.15 0.09
C LEU A 119 5.26 -1.83 -0.12
N HIS A 120 5.91 -1.22 0.87
CA HIS A 120 7.36 -0.99 0.82
C HIS A 120 8.16 -2.31 0.84
N GLU A 121 7.75 -3.30 1.63
CA GLU A 121 8.38 -4.63 1.60
C GLU A 121 8.23 -5.28 0.21
N LEU A 122 7.05 -5.21 -0.38
CA LEU A 122 6.80 -5.74 -1.73
C LEU A 122 7.65 -5.02 -2.80
N TYR A 123 7.82 -3.70 -2.65
CA TYR A 123 8.69 -2.88 -3.51
C TYR A 123 10.15 -3.32 -3.41
N PHE A 124 10.72 -3.37 -2.20
CA PHE A 124 12.13 -3.72 -2.01
C PHE A 124 12.43 -5.20 -2.31
N ASP A 125 11.52 -6.13 -2.00
CA ASP A 125 11.66 -7.54 -2.35
C ASP A 125 11.76 -7.76 -3.87
N ALA A 126 11.09 -6.90 -4.65
CA ALA A 126 11.10 -6.96 -6.10
C ALA A 126 12.27 -6.22 -6.76
N LEU A 127 13.23 -5.69 -5.98
CA LEU A 127 14.41 -5.01 -6.55
C LEU A 127 15.65 -5.90 -6.50
N THR A 128 16.49 -5.80 -7.53
CA THR A 128 17.76 -6.52 -7.62
C THR A 128 18.85 -5.72 -8.35
N PRO A 129 20.12 -5.81 -7.90
CA PRO A 129 21.24 -5.24 -8.65
C PRO A 129 21.47 -5.90 -10.02
N LYS A 130 21.03 -7.17 -10.17
CA LYS A 130 21.19 -7.94 -11.41
C LYS A 130 19.99 -7.68 -12.32
N SER A 131 20.22 -7.50 -13.62
CA SER A 131 19.14 -7.48 -14.60
C SER A 131 18.56 -8.88 -14.73
N VAL A 132 17.27 -9.03 -14.46
CA VAL A 132 16.51 -10.28 -14.60
C VAL A 132 15.39 -10.02 -15.59
N LYS A 133 15.26 -10.88 -16.62
CA LYS A 133 14.14 -10.81 -17.56
C LYS A 133 12.90 -11.52 -16.98
N PRO A 134 11.70 -11.16 -17.41
CA PRO A 134 10.52 -11.95 -17.10
C PRO A 134 10.69 -13.40 -17.54
N ASP A 135 10.41 -14.34 -16.64
CA ASP A 135 10.42 -15.77 -16.95
C ASP A 135 9.11 -16.18 -17.66
N GLN A 136 9.03 -17.42 -18.12
CA GLN A 136 8.00 -17.90 -19.04
C GLN A 136 6.57 -17.71 -18.49
N LYS A 137 6.32 -17.98 -17.21
CA LYS A 137 4.98 -17.91 -16.63
C LYS A 137 4.46 -16.47 -16.54
N ILE A 138 5.27 -15.56 -16.01
CA ILE A 138 4.86 -14.15 -15.90
C ILE A 138 4.78 -13.51 -17.30
N ALA A 139 5.72 -13.80 -18.20
CA ALA A 139 5.68 -13.29 -19.57
C ALA A 139 4.41 -13.75 -20.31
N LYS A 140 4.05 -15.03 -20.18
CA LYS A 140 2.80 -15.59 -20.74
C LYS A 140 1.56 -14.92 -20.16
N ALA A 141 1.48 -14.80 -18.84
CA ALA A 141 0.32 -14.17 -18.17
C ALA A 141 0.13 -12.70 -18.58
N LEU A 142 1.24 -11.95 -18.75
CA LEU A 142 1.19 -10.57 -19.26
C LEU A 142 0.79 -10.53 -20.73
N GLN A 143 1.27 -11.44 -21.56
CA GLN A 143 0.89 -11.53 -22.98
C GLN A 143 -0.59 -11.87 -23.13
N GLU A 144 -1.13 -12.82 -22.38
CA GLU A 144 -2.54 -13.20 -22.39
C GLU A 144 -3.46 -12.05 -21.94
N SER A 145 -3.03 -11.28 -20.92
CA SER A 145 -3.84 -10.20 -20.34
C SER A 145 -3.74 -8.88 -21.12
N TYR A 146 -2.61 -8.60 -21.78
CA TYR A 146 -2.30 -7.28 -22.35
C TYR A 146 -1.85 -7.32 -23.80
N GLY A 147 -1.68 -8.51 -24.42
CA GLY A 147 -1.24 -8.70 -25.79
C GLY A 147 0.29 -8.79 -25.95
N SER A 148 1.06 -8.05 -25.17
CA SER A 148 2.52 -8.13 -25.11
C SER A 148 3.08 -7.50 -23.83
N PHE A 149 4.36 -7.75 -23.52
CA PHE A 149 5.07 -7.08 -22.45
C PHE A 149 5.11 -5.55 -22.67
N ASP A 150 5.33 -5.09 -23.90
CA ASP A 150 5.37 -3.65 -24.20
C ASP A 150 4.01 -2.99 -23.99
N GLN A 151 2.91 -3.63 -24.38
CA GLN A 151 1.56 -3.12 -24.15
C GLN A 151 1.21 -3.10 -22.65
N TRP A 152 1.63 -4.13 -21.90
CA TRP A 152 1.56 -4.12 -20.43
C TRP A 152 2.33 -2.93 -19.86
N TRP A 153 3.59 -2.73 -20.28
CA TRP A 153 4.43 -1.65 -19.77
C TRP A 153 3.86 -0.27 -20.06
N ILE A 154 3.35 -0.04 -21.26
CA ILE A 154 2.69 1.22 -21.60
C ILE A 154 1.53 1.51 -20.65
N LYS A 155 0.67 0.53 -20.37
CA LYS A 155 -0.48 0.67 -19.47
C LYS A 155 -0.04 0.84 -18.02
N PHE A 156 0.90 0.02 -17.56
CA PHE A 156 1.41 0.08 -16.19
C PHE A 156 2.05 1.44 -15.90
N ARG A 157 2.92 1.91 -16.80
CA ARG A 157 3.57 3.23 -16.70
C ARG A 157 2.55 4.37 -16.69
N ALA A 158 1.56 4.32 -17.56
CA ALA A 158 0.49 5.33 -17.59
C ALA A 158 -0.31 5.35 -16.29
N THR A 159 -0.63 4.17 -15.72
CA THR A 159 -1.31 4.06 -14.43
C THR A 159 -0.45 4.61 -13.30
N ALA A 160 0.83 4.25 -13.24
CA ALA A 160 1.76 4.74 -12.23
C ALA A 160 1.89 6.27 -12.24
N LEU A 161 1.95 6.88 -13.44
CA LEU A 161 2.01 8.34 -13.58
C LEU A 161 0.69 9.06 -13.22
N ALA A 162 -0.42 8.34 -13.21
CA ALA A 162 -1.74 8.92 -12.95
C ALA A 162 -2.11 8.94 -11.45
N VAL A 163 -1.28 8.36 -10.58
CA VAL A 163 -1.54 8.20 -9.15
C VAL A 163 -0.45 8.83 -8.30
N ARG A 164 -0.72 9.01 -6.98
CA ARG A 164 0.17 9.73 -6.07
C ARG A 164 1.02 8.82 -5.18
N ALA A 165 0.60 7.56 -5.01
CA ALA A 165 1.30 6.64 -4.11
C ALA A 165 1.83 5.39 -4.84
N TRP A 166 0.99 4.54 -5.39
CA TRP A 166 1.44 3.25 -5.90
C TRP A 166 0.89 2.90 -7.27
N GLY A 167 1.76 2.49 -8.20
CA GLY A 167 1.39 1.72 -9.38
C GLY A 167 1.46 0.23 -9.07
N VAL A 168 0.42 -0.54 -9.39
CA VAL A 168 0.31 -1.94 -8.96
C VAL A 168 -0.05 -2.86 -10.12
N LEU A 169 0.67 -3.98 -10.23
CA LEU A 169 0.25 -5.19 -10.91
C LEU A 169 -0.16 -6.21 -9.86
N ALA A 170 -1.38 -6.73 -9.91
CA ALA A 170 -1.87 -7.75 -8.99
C ALA A 170 -2.53 -8.90 -9.73
N TRP A 171 -2.66 -10.05 -9.07
CA TRP A 171 -3.53 -11.14 -9.49
C TRP A 171 -4.93 -10.90 -8.96
N ASP A 172 -5.91 -10.92 -9.83
CA ASP A 172 -7.32 -10.83 -9.47
C ASP A 172 -7.87 -12.25 -9.29
N ASN A 173 -8.26 -12.57 -8.05
CA ASN A 173 -8.74 -13.90 -7.68
C ASN A 173 -10.12 -14.23 -8.25
N GLN A 174 -10.90 -13.22 -8.65
CA GLN A 174 -12.22 -13.40 -9.22
C GLN A 174 -12.15 -13.67 -10.73
N VAL A 175 -11.40 -12.86 -11.48
CA VAL A 175 -11.28 -13.00 -12.93
C VAL A 175 -10.07 -13.83 -13.37
N ARG A 176 -9.27 -14.30 -12.41
CA ARG A 176 -8.13 -15.24 -12.62
C ARG A 176 -7.12 -14.76 -13.64
N ARG A 177 -6.71 -13.49 -13.55
CA ARG A 177 -5.70 -12.89 -14.42
C ARG A 177 -4.98 -11.72 -13.76
N PRO A 178 -3.79 -11.33 -14.26
CA PRO A 178 -3.14 -10.09 -13.84
C PRO A 178 -3.98 -8.85 -14.20
N VAL A 179 -4.07 -7.91 -13.26
CA VAL A 179 -4.72 -6.60 -13.42
C VAL A 179 -3.80 -5.48 -12.99
N ILE A 180 -3.93 -4.30 -13.63
CA ILE A 180 -3.20 -3.07 -13.28
C ILE A 180 -4.19 -2.11 -12.62
N PHE A 181 -3.76 -1.51 -11.51
CA PHE A 181 -4.47 -0.40 -10.87
C PHE A 181 -3.47 0.52 -10.16
N GLY A 182 -3.97 1.63 -9.65
CA GLY A 182 -3.16 2.57 -8.89
C GLY A 182 -3.83 3.00 -7.61
N LEU A 183 -3.03 3.46 -6.63
CA LEU A 183 -3.49 3.93 -5.33
C LEU A 183 -2.99 5.35 -5.09
N ASP A 184 -3.86 6.20 -4.55
CA ASP A 184 -3.50 7.57 -4.14
C ASP A 184 -3.02 7.63 -2.68
N ASN A 185 -3.25 6.55 -1.92
CA ASN A 185 -2.79 6.40 -0.53
C ASN A 185 -2.68 4.91 -0.14
N ASP A 186 -2.10 4.63 1.03
CA ASP A 186 -1.83 3.26 1.48
C ASP A 186 -3.07 2.53 2.02
N SER A 187 -4.18 3.24 2.31
CA SER A 187 -5.39 2.63 2.90
C SER A 187 -6.38 2.05 1.89
N GLU A 188 -6.15 2.23 0.58
CA GLU A 188 -7.10 1.90 -0.50
C GLU A 188 -6.83 0.57 -1.21
N TRP A 189 -6.48 -0.50 -0.49
CA TRP A 189 -6.24 -1.79 -1.14
C TRP A 189 -7.56 -2.47 -1.58
N PRO A 190 -7.73 -2.83 -2.88
CA PRO A 190 -8.91 -3.52 -3.36
C PRO A 190 -8.99 -4.97 -2.85
N VAL A 191 -10.19 -5.38 -2.41
CA VAL A 191 -10.44 -6.73 -1.92
C VAL A 191 -10.31 -7.77 -3.03
N GLY A 192 -9.71 -8.92 -2.72
CA GLY A 192 -9.58 -10.04 -3.66
C GLY A 192 -8.41 -9.93 -4.64
N LEU A 193 -7.51 -8.96 -4.45
CA LEU A 193 -6.30 -8.81 -5.26
C LEU A 193 -5.05 -9.22 -4.48
N ASP A 194 -4.25 -10.10 -5.06
CA ASP A 194 -2.93 -10.47 -4.53
C ASP A 194 -1.83 -9.66 -5.25
N PRO A 195 -0.96 -8.90 -4.54
CA PRO A 195 0.05 -8.06 -5.17
C PRO A 195 1.16 -8.89 -5.81
N LEU A 196 1.45 -8.62 -7.09
CA LEU A 196 2.55 -9.23 -7.83
C LEU A 196 3.76 -8.29 -7.90
N LEU A 197 3.54 -7.03 -8.28
CA LEU A 197 4.57 -6.03 -8.44
C LEU A 197 4.01 -4.66 -8.08
N VAL A 198 4.75 -3.87 -7.31
CA VAL A 198 4.38 -2.51 -6.92
C VAL A 198 5.51 -1.55 -7.21
N VAL A 199 5.20 -0.34 -7.66
CA VAL A 199 6.12 0.78 -7.77
C VAL A 199 5.64 1.93 -6.92
N ASP A 200 6.55 2.49 -6.13
CA ASP A 200 6.27 3.66 -5.30
C ASP A 200 6.37 4.93 -6.15
N MET A 201 5.29 5.69 -6.22
CA MET A 201 5.20 6.96 -6.96
C MET A 201 5.16 8.18 -6.05
N ALA A 202 5.29 8.00 -4.72
CA ALA A 202 5.45 9.12 -3.82
C ALA A 202 6.85 9.77 -3.99
N GLU A 203 6.93 11.07 -3.77
CA GLU A 203 8.14 11.86 -4.03
C GLU A 203 9.39 11.31 -3.33
N HIS A 204 9.25 10.74 -2.13
CA HIS A 204 10.36 10.16 -1.39
C HIS A 204 11.07 9.00 -2.13
N ALA A 205 10.38 8.32 -3.04
CA ALA A 205 10.94 7.19 -3.79
C ALA A 205 11.85 7.64 -4.94
N TYR A 206 11.71 8.88 -5.45
CA TYR A 206 12.42 9.26 -6.67
C TYR A 206 12.95 10.68 -6.70
N VAL A 207 12.45 11.62 -5.88
CA VAL A 207 12.75 13.06 -6.04
C VAL A 207 14.25 13.38 -5.92
N LEU A 208 14.99 12.65 -5.08
CA LEU A 208 16.42 12.92 -4.86
C LEU A 208 17.29 12.66 -6.11
N ASP A 209 16.91 11.69 -6.94
CA ASP A 209 17.67 11.30 -8.13
C ASP A 209 17.01 11.75 -9.44
N PHE A 210 15.68 11.95 -9.43
CA PHE A 210 14.85 12.12 -10.63
C PHE A 210 13.92 13.34 -10.52
N ILE A 211 14.43 14.47 -10.00
CA ILE A 211 13.63 15.71 -9.87
C ILE A 211 12.90 16.04 -11.18
N GLY A 212 11.56 16.08 -11.15
CA GLY A 212 10.74 16.38 -12.32
C GLY A 212 10.77 15.34 -13.45
N GLN A 213 11.37 14.16 -13.21
CA GLN A 213 11.56 13.13 -14.23
C GLN A 213 10.96 11.76 -13.81
N PRO A 214 9.65 11.67 -13.50
CA PRO A 214 9.05 10.41 -13.05
C PRO A 214 9.11 9.30 -14.10
N LEU A 215 9.15 9.64 -15.39
CA LEU A 215 9.36 8.64 -16.46
C LEU A 215 10.74 7.99 -16.39
N ALA A 216 11.80 8.79 -16.19
CA ALA A 216 13.15 8.26 -16.06
C ALA A 216 13.30 7.37 -14.81
N TYR A 217 12.62 7.73 -13.71
CA TYR A 217 12.53 6.90 -12.53
C TYR A 217 11.88 5.55 -12.84
N LEU A 218 10.72 5.54 -13.51
CA LEU A 218 10.02 4.30 -13.86
C LEU A 218 10.86 3.38 -14.76
N ASP A 219 11.59 3.94 -15.74
CA ASP A 219 12.48 3.17 -16.62
C ASP A 219 13.67 2.60 -15.82
N ALA A 220 14.27 3.40 -14.92
CA ALA A 220 15.34 2.93 -14.04
C ALA A 220 14.85 1.83 -13.08
N TRP A 221 13.66 1.99 -12.50
CA TRP A 221 13.03 1.01 -11.62
C TRP A 221 12.73 -0.29 -12.36
N LEU A 222 12.10 -0.25 -13.55
CA LEU A 222 11.77 -1.45 -14.34
C LEU A 222 13.03 -2.28 -14.65
N ALA A 223 14.15 -1.60 -14.97
CA ALA A 223 15.42 -2.25 -15.23
C ALA A 223 16.03 -2.98 -14.00
N ARG A 224 15.48 -2.75 -12.81
CA ARG A 224 15.91 -3.36 -11.54
C ARG A 224 14.89 -4.33 -10.96
N VAL A 225 13.78 -4.59 -11.66
CA VAL A 225 12.78 -5.56 -11.21
C VAL A 225 13.35 -6.97 -11.21
N ASN A 226 13.23 -7.65 -10.09
CA ASN A 226 13.50 -9.07 -9.93
C ASN A 226 12.28 -9.89 -10.37
N TRP A 227 12.23 -10.21 -11.64
CA TRP A 227 11.08 -10.92 -12.22
C TRP A 227 10.87 -12.32 -11.64
N LEU A 228 11.90 -12.96 -11.04
CA LEU A 228 11.75 -14.24 -10.34
C LEU A 228 10.84 -14.10 -9.11
N VAL A 229 10.96 -12.99 -8.39
CA VAL A 229 10.07 -12.70 -7.24
C VAL A 229 8.64 -12.46 -7.72
N VAL A 230 8.46 -11.71 -8.81
CA VAL A 230 7.14 -11.44 -9.40
C VAL A 230 6.49 -12.74 -9.86
N GLU A 231 7.24 -13.62 -10.52
CA GLU A 231 6.75 -14.94 -10.95
C GLU A 231 6.38 -15.84 -9.76
N SER A 232 7.20 -15.88 -8.73
CA SER A 232 6.90 -16.64 -7.50
C SER A 232 5.57 -16.18 -6.87
N ARG A 233 5.33 -14.87 -6.83
CA ARG A 233 4.06 -14.31 -6.34
C ARG A 233 2.88 -14.68 -7.25
N LEU A 234 3.08 -14.65 -8.57
CA LEU A 234 2.06 -15.08 -9.53
C LEU A 234 1.67 -16.55 -9.32
N VAL A 235 2.66 -17.45 -9.21
CA VAL A 235 2.40 -18.88 -8.97
C VAL A 235 1.63 -19.04 -7.67
N SER A 236 2.09 -18.45 -6.57
CA SER A 236 1.43 -18.55 -5.27
C SER A 236 -0.01 -18.00 -5.27
N ALA A 237 -0.28 -16.94 -6.04
CA ALA A 237 -1.62 -16.35 -6.14
C ALA A 237 -2.55 -17.16 -7.04
N SER A 238 -2.03 -17.73 -8.14
CA SER A 238 -2.82 -18.48 -9.13
C SER A 238 -3.22 -19.88 -8.65
N GLU A 239 -2.54 -20.44 -7.65
CA GLU A 239 -2.82 -21.76 -7.07
C GLU A 239 -3.86 -21.74 -5.93
N LYS A 240 -4.26 -20.54 -5.48
CA LYS A 240 -5.37 -20.35 -4.50
C LYS A 240 -6.73 -20.47 -5.19
#